data_f5ce9f5d4b0a08c911a988eae8632a7c
#
_entry.id   f5ce9f5d4b0a08c911a988eae8632a7c
#
_cell.length_a   1.000
_cell.length_b   1.000
_cell.length_c   1.000
_cell.angle_alpha   90.00
_cell.angle_beta   90.00
_cell.angle_gamma   90.00
#
_symmetry.space_group_name_H-M   'P 1'
#
loop_
_entity.id
_entity.type
_entity.pdbx_description
1 polymer ?
#
loop_
_entity_poly.entity_id
_entity_poly.type
_entity_poly.pdbx_seq_one_letter_code
_entity_poly.pdbx_strand_id
1 'polypeptide(L)'
;MRILVTGGAGFIGSEYVRMLLGRPGGDPARAPRIAPTSVTVLDKLTYSGNPANLDPVRHDPRLRFVHGDIVDPALVDQVVPGHDVIVHFAAESHVDRSITGAAPFVTTNVLGTQTLLDAALRHRTGRFVHVSTDEVYGSIDAGAWTEDWPLAPNSPYSASKAASDLLALAYHRTHGLDVVVTRCSNNYGPYQFPEKVVPLFVTNLLDGGTVPLYGDGGNVRDWLHVHDHCRGIALVQEKGRAGEVYHIGGGTELTNRELTGKLLAACGAGWDRVVPVTDRKGHDRRYALDITKIETELGYAPSIDLDHGLTETVRWYRENRAWWEPLKAAHG
;
A
#
# COMPACT_ATOMS: atom_id res chain seq x y z
N MET A 1 18.76 14.73 -0.34
CA MET A 1 17.41 14.61 -0.91
C MET A 1 16.38 14.71 0.22
N ARG A 2 15.40 15.61 0.07
CA ARG A 2 14.29 15.84 1.02
C ARG A 2 13.05 15.19 0.45
N ILE A 3 12.43 14.30 1.21
CA ILE A 3 11.30 13.48 0.73
C ILE A 3 10.05 13.83 1.53
N LEU A 4 8.96 14.12 0.84
CA LEU A 4 7.61 14.20 1.42
C LEU A 4 6.91 12.85 1.19
N VAL A 5 6.46 12.23 2.28
CA VAL A 5 5.68 10.99 2.25
C VAL A 5 4.27 11.29 2.76
N THR A 6 3.28 11.24 1.89
CA THR A 6 1.88 11.37 2.30
C THR A 6 1.31 10.00 2.64
N GLY A 7 0.45 9.91 3.66
CA GLY A 7 -0.02 8.60 4.15
C GLY A 7 1.05 7.80 4.89
N GLY A 8 2.08 8.48 5.42
CA GLY A 8 3.24 7.84 6.04
C GLY A 8 2.98 7.26 7.43
N ALA A 9 1.81 7.47 8.04
CA ALA A 9 1.37 6.78 9.26
C ALA A 9 0.50 5.53 8.95
N GLY A 10 0.18 5.28 7.69
CA GLY A 10 -0.50 4.06 7.24
C GLY A 10 0.43 2.86 7.15
N PHE A 11 -0.10 1.70 6.75
CA PHE A 11 0.64 0.42 6.67
C PHE A 11 1.88 0.50 5.76
N ILE A 12 1.69 0.76 4.46
CA ILE A 12 2.77 0.74 3.48
C ILE A 12 3.67 1.98 3.64
N GLY A 13 3.05 3.17 3.81
CA GLY A 13 3.80 4.42 3.95
C GLY A 13 4.74 4.43 5.16
N SER A 14 4.32 3.87 6.30
CA SER A 14 5.17 3.78 7.50
C SER A 14 6.34 2.81 7.32
N GLU A 15 6.14 1.68 6.64
CA GLU A 15 7.24 0.78 6.28
C GLU A 15 8.25 1.49 5.37
N TYR A 16 7.75 2.26 4.39
CA TYR A 16 8.62 3.04 3.52
C TYR A 16 9.45 4.07 4.30
N VAL A 17 8.82 4.81 5.24
CA VAL A 17 9.52 5.76 6.12
C VAL A 17 10.56 5.06 6.99
N ARG A 18 10.20 3.95 7.64
CA ARG A 18 11.13 3.15 8.48
C ARG A 18 12.32 2.62 7.66
N MET A 19 12.05 2.17 6.44
CA MET A 19 13.08 1.70 5.52
C MET A 19 14.05 2.83 5.13
N LEU A 20 13.53 4.02 4.79
CA LEU A 20 14.34 5.18 4.40
C LEU A 20 15.24 5.70 5.54
N LEU A 21 14.75 5.66 6.78
CA LEU A 21 15.48 6.17 7.93
C LEU A 21 16.42 5.15 8.58
N GLY A 22 16.39 3.89 8.12
CA GLY A 22 17.21 2.82 8.66
C GLY A 22 16.66 2.31 9.98
N ARG A 23 15.65 1.45 9.95
CA ARG A 23 15.07 0.80 11.13
C ARG A 23 16.17 0.25 12.05
N PRO A 24 16.18 0.56 13.36
CA PRO A 24 17.08 -0.08 14.31
C PRO A 24 16.95 -1.61 14.26
N GLY A 25 18.06 -2.32 14.06
CA GLY A 25 18.08 -3.78 13.92
C GLY A 25 17.62 -4.31 12.56
N GLY A 26 17.38 -3.45 11.57
CA GLY A 26 17.09 -3.85 10.20
C GLY A 26 18.30 -4.46 9.50
N ASP A 27 18.03 -5.39 8.56
CA ASP A 27 19.08 -6.00 7.73
C ASP A 27 19.67 -4.95 6.76
N PRO A 28 20.98 -4.61 6.88
CA PRO A 28 21.62 -3.66 5.98
C PRO A 28 21.56 -4.07 4.49
N ALA A 29 21.49 -5.37 4.20
CA ALA A 29 21.37 -5.88 2.83
C ALA A 29 20.00 -5.56 2.20
N ARG A 30 18.99 -5.26 3.02
CA ARG A 30 17.65 -4.86 2.61
C ARG A 30 17.42 -3.34 2.66
N ALA A 31 18.43 -2.57 3.07
CA ALA A 31 18.32 -1.12 3.12
C ALA A 31 18.27 -0.52 1.69
N PRO A 32 17.42 0.49 1.43
CA PRO A 32 17.42 1.18 0.15
C PRO A 32 18.75 1.94 -0.04
N ARG A 33 19.15 2.12 -1.30
CA ARG A 33 20.32 2.97 -1.64
C ARG A 33 20.05 4.47 -1.40
N ILE A 34 18.78 4.83 -1.21
CA ILE A 34 18.34 6.20 -0.96
C ILE A 34 18.72 6.59 0.46
N ALA A 35 19.55 7.63 0.61
CA ALA A 35 19.90 8.25 1.88
C ALA A 35 19.28 9.66 1.97
N PRO A 36 18.06 9.80 2.50
CA PRO A 36 17.43 11.11 2.62
C PRO A 36 18.13 11.98 3.66
N THR A 37 18.21 13.28 3.37
CA THR A 37 18.62 14.29 4.36
C THR A 37 17.48 14.67 5.31
N SER A 38 16.24 14.54 4.84
CA SER A 38 15.03 14.65 5.67
C SER A 38 13.87 13.90 5.05
N VAL A 39 12.96 13.42 5.90
CA VAL A 39 11.67 12.82 5.54
C VAL A 39 10.58 13.56 6.27
N THR A 40 9.65 14.17 5.53
CA THR A 40 8.43 14.77 6.09
C THR A 40 7.27 13.82 5.84
N VAL A 41 6.55 13.44 6.88
CA VAL A 41 5.31 12.67 6.78
C VAL A 41 4.14 13.64 6.87
N LEU A 42 3.22 13.61 5.90
CA LEU A 42 1.92 14.26 5.94
C LEU A 42 0.83 13.19 6.03
N ASP A 43 0.07 13.16 7.13
CA ASP A 43 -0.98 12.18 7.34
C ASP A 43 -2.17 12.79 8.07
N LYS A 44 -3.38 12.45 7.65
CA LYS A 44 -4.64 12.93 8.24
C LYS A 44 -5.03 12.14 9.49
N LEU A 45 -4.38 10.97 9.73
CA LEU A 45 -4.69 10.07 10.83
C LEU A 45 -6.16 9.64 10.84
N THR A 46 -6.64 9.16 9.67
CA THR A 46 -7.94 8.49 9.59
C THR A 46 -7.87 7.14 10.30
N TYR A 47 -8.91 6.32 10.22
CA TYR A 47 -9.02 5.06 10.94
C TYR A 47 -7.81 4.10 10.80
N SER A 48 -7.10 4.13 9.66
CA SER A 48 -5.93 3.28 9.39
C SER A 48 -4.59 3.98 9.59
N GLY A 49 -4.59 5.30 9.79
CA GLY A 49 -3.40 6.08 10.11
C GLY A 49 -3.07 5.99 11.60
N ASN A 50 -1.94 5.36 11.95
CA ASN A 50 -1.53 5.18 13.34
C ASN A 50 -0.11 5.72 13.55
N PRO A 51 0.08 6.80 14.36
CA PRO A 51 1.40 7.34 14.66
C PRO A 51 2.37 6.31 15.27
N ALA A 52 1.87 5.30 16.00
CA ALA A 52 2.68 4.23 16.57
C ALA A 52 3.40 3.39 15.51
N ASN A 53 2.96 3.44 14.25
CA ASN A 53 3.66 2.81 13.12
C ASN A 53 5.04 3.43 12.87
N LEU A 54 5.26 4.65 13.34
CA LEU A 54 6.53 5.38 13.23
C LEU A 54 7.38 5.34 14.50
N ASP A 55 6.91 4.71 15.59
CA ASP A 55 7.64 4.64 16.86
C ASP A 55 9.10 4.16 16.72
N PRO A 56 9.42 3.17 15.87
CA PRO A 56 10.81 2.75 15.70
C PRO A 56 11.77 3.85 15.20
N VAL A 57 11.24 4.89 14.56
CA VAL A 57 12.03 5.99 13.97
C VAL A 57 11.60 7.37 14.47
N ARG A 58 10.70 7.46 15.44
CA ARG A 58 10.09 8.74 15.88
C ARG A 58 11.09 9.77 16.43
N HIS A 59 12.25 9.31 16.88
CA HIS A 59 13.32 10.16 17.42
C HIS A 59 14.45 10.45 16.40
N ASP A 60 14.31 9.97 15.15
CA ASP A 60 15.28 10.28 14.11
C ASP A 60 15.21 11.78 13.77
N PRO A 61 16.31 12.53 13.87
CA PRO A 61 16.32 13.97 13.63
C PRO A 61 15.96 14.36 12.19
N ARG A 62 15.98 13.41 11.27
CA ARG A 62 15.57 13.60 9.88
C ARG A 62 14.04 13.51 9.68
N LEU A 63 13.30 12.95 10.65
CA LEU A 63 11.85 12.78 10.57
C LEU A 63 11.12 14.01 11.07
N ARG A 64 10.21 14.51 10.23
CA ARG A 64 9.21 15.53 10.60
C ARG A 64 7.82 14.97 10.34
N PHE A 65 6.92 15.05 11.33
CA PHE A 65 5.51 14.69 11.18
C PHE A 65 4.63 15.93 11.07
N VAL A 66 3.72 15.92 10.09
CA VAL A 66 2.69 16.97 9.89
C VAL A 66 1.33 16.26 9.89
N HIS A 67 0.48 16.61 10.85
CA HIS A 67 -0.91 16.17 10.87
C HIS A 67 -1.74 17.07 9.97
N GLY A 68 -2.36 16.50 8.94
CA GLY A 68 -3.19 17.27 8.02
C GLY A 68 -3.70 16.49 6.81
N ASP A 69 -4.63 17.11 6.10
CA ASP A 69 -5.31 16.53 4.94
C ASP A 69 -4.68 16.99 3.64
N ILE A 70 -4.44 16.06 2.72
CA ILE A 70 -3.95 16.36 1.37
C ILE A 70 -4.96 17.13 0.52
N VAL A 71 -6.22 17.16 0.92
CA VAL A 71 -7.30 17.93 0.27
C VAL A 71 -7.26 19.42 0.64
N ASP A 72 -6.52 19.80 1.68
CA ASP A 72 -6.35 21.21 2.08
C ASP A 72 -5.24 21.87 1.27
N PRO A 73 -5.56 22.73 0.27
CA PRO A 73 -4.56 23.33 -0.58
C PRO A 73 -3.65 24.33 0.18
N ALA A 74 -4.16 24.98 1.24
CA ALA A 74 -3.37 25.92 2.01
C ALA A 74 -2.29 25.20 2.83
N LEU A 75 -2.63 24.06 3.43
CA LEU A 75 -1.66 23.22 4.14
C LEU A 75 -0.65 22.61 3.17
N VAL A 76 -1.12 22.07 2.04
CA VAL A 76 -0.26 21.44 1.02
C VAL A 76 0.75 22.45 0.47
N ASP A 77 0.33 23.71 0.23
CA ASP A 77 1.23 24.79 -0.20
C ASP A 77 2.26 25.21 0.86
N GLN A 78 2.02 24.92 2.14
CA GLN A 78 3.01 25.12 3.19
C GLN A 78 3.97 23.95 3.35
N VAL A 79 3.52 22.73 3.04
CA VAL A 79 4.28 21.51 3.29
C VAL A 79 5.15 21.10 2.09
N VAL A 80 4.65 21.23 0.86
CA VAL A 80 5.34 20.78 -0.37
C VAL A 80 6.65 21.56 -0.66
N PRO A 81 6.74 22.88 -0.44
CA PRO A 81 7.94 23.62 -0.77
C PRO A 81 9.21 23.03 -0.19
N GLY A 82 10.24 22.97 -1.04
CA GLY A 82 11.56 22.53 -0.62
C GLY A 82 11.76 21.03 -0.58
N HIS A 83 10.77 20.20 -0.92
CA HIS A 83 10.96 18.77 -1.10
C HIS A 83 11.40 18.45 -2.52
N ASP A 84 12.38 17.55 -2.62
CA ASP A 84 12.92 17.10 -3.92
C ASP A 84 12.03 16.02 -4.54
N VAL A 85 11.36 15.22 -3.70
CA VAL A 85 10.49 14.11 -4.11
C VAL A 85 9.25 14.08 -3.23
N ILE A 86 8.10 13.79 -3.85
CA ILE A 86 6.86 13.40 -3.16
C ILE A 86 6.60 11.92 -3.44
N VAL A 87 6.39 11.11 -2.39
CA VAL A 87 5.92 9.72 -2.51
C VAL A 87 4.52 9.67 -1.90
N HIS A 88 3.54 9.43 -2.76
CA HIS A 88 2.13 9.61 -2.42
C HIS A 88 1.44 8.28 -2.11
N PHE A 89 1.29 7.96 -0.81
CA PHE A 89 0.56 6.79 -0.32
C PHE A 89 -0.83 7.15 0.23
N ALA A 90 -1.10 8.42 0.57
CA ALA A 90 -2.36 8.81 1.19
C ALA A 90 -3.55 8.46 0.30
N ALA A 91 -4.45 7.61 0.81
CA ALA A 91 -5.64 7.16 0.11
C ALA A 91 -6.67 6.57 1.09
N GLU A 92 -7.94 6.68 0.77
CA GLU A 92 -8.95 5.76 1.27
C GLU A 92 -8.79 4.42 0.52
N SER A 93 -8.72 3.27 1.22
CA SER A 93 -8.26 2.01 0.63
C SER A 93 -9.13 0.78 0.92
N HIS A 94 -10.27 0.92 1.61
CA HIS A 94 -11.12 -0.22 1.97
C HIS A 94 -12.27 -0.40 0.98
N VAL A 95 -12.22 -1.46 0.18
CA VAL A 95 -13.21 -1.73 -0.89
C VAL A 95 -14.64 -1.76 -0.36
N ASP A 96 -14.92 -2.51 0.74
CA ASP A 96 -16.28 -2.65 1.26
C ASP A 96 -16.84 -1.30 1.74
N ARG A 97 -16.01 -0.43 2.35
CA ARG A 97 -16.41 0.94 2.70
C ARG A 97 -16.72 1.77 1.46
N SER A 98 -16.01 1.56 0.35
CA SER A 98 -16.27 2.28 -0.90
C SER A 98 -17.62 1.92 -1.52
N ILE A 99 -18.07 0.67 -1.33
CA ILE A 99 -19.39 0.18 -1.81
C ILE A 99 -20.53 0.84 -1.02
N THR A 100 -20.33 1.09 0.26
CA THR A 100 -21.32 1.73 1.13
C THR A 100 -21.31 3.25 1.06
N GLY A 101 -20.17 3.88 0.70
CA GLY A 101 -20.02 5.33 0.61
C GLY A 101 -18.81 5.74 -0.22
N ALA A 102 -19.02 6.09 -1.49
CA ALA A 102 -17.93 6.40 -2.43
C ALA A 102 -17.34 7.81 -2.27
N ALA A 103 -18.07 8.78 -1.71
CA ALA A 103 -17.67 10.18 -1.67
C ALA A 103 -16.28 10.42 -1.01
N PRO A 104 -15.93 9.83 0.16
CA PRO A 104 -14.61 10.00 0.74
C PRO A 104 -13.47 9.52 -0.18
N PHE A 105 -13.72 8.47 -0.98
CA PHE A 105 -12.73 7.93 -1.93
C PHE A 105 -12.47 8.90 -3.08
N VAL A 106 -13.52 9.51 -3.63
CA VAL A 106 -13.37 10.54 -4.67
C VAL A 106 -12.65 11.76 -4.09
N THR A 107 -13.05 12.23 -2.91
CA THR A 107 -12.43 13.39 -2.26
C THR A 107 -10.95 13.14 -1.96
N THR A 108 -10.61 12.05 -1.31
CA THR A 108 -9.22 11.79 -0.91
C THR A 108 -8.37 11.35 -2.10
N ASN A 109 -8.82 10.34 -2.85
CA ASN A 109 -7.96 9.71 -3.86
C ASN A 109 -7.87 10.54 -5.15
N VAL A 110 -8.93 11.28 -5.53
CA VAL A 110 -8.93 12.06 -6.76
C VAL A 110 -8.58 13.52 -6.47
N LEU A 111 -9.39 14.22 -5.67
CA LEU A 111 -9.17 15.63 -5.36
C LEU A 111 -7.88 15.83 -4.56
N GLY A 112 -7.59 14.99 -3.56
CA GLY A 112 -6.36 15.08 -2.78
C GLY A 112 -5.11 14.86 -3.65
N THR A 113 -5.14 13.88 -4.57
CA THR A 113 -4.05 13.68 -5.54
C THR A 113 -3.87 14.90 -6.45
N GLN A 114 -4.96 15.46 -6.97
CA GLN A 114 -4.91 16.67 -7.81
C GLN A 114 -4.31 17.86 -7.02
N THR A 115 -4.70 18.07 -5.77
CA THR A 115 -4.16 19.13 -4.92
C THR A 115 -2.64 19.01 -4.73
N LEU A 116 -2.15 17.77 -4.52
CA LEU A 116 -0.70 17.51 -4.42
C LEU A 116 0.04 17.73 -5.75
N LEU A 117 -0.54 17.29 -6.87
CA LEU A 117 0.04 17.49 -8.21
C LEU A 117 0.15 18.98 -8.57
N ASP A 118 -0.88 19.76 -8.28
CA ASP A 118 -0.86 21.23 -8.46
C ASP A 118 0.24 21.88 -7.63
N ALA A 119 0.38 21.49 -6.37
CA ALA A 119 1.43 22.02 -5.52
C ALA A 119 2.82 21.57 -5.98
N ALA A 120 2.98 20.31 -6.39
CA ALA A 120 4.23 19.80 -6.95
C ALA A 120 4.67 20.62 -8.19
N LEU A 121 3.72 20.95 -9.07
CA LEU A 121 3.96 21.78 -10.24
C LEU A 121 4.33 23.22 -9.84
N ARG A 122 3.55 23.87 -8.97
CA ARG A 122 3.80 25.26 -8.51
C ARG A 122 5.16 25.41 -7.85
N HIS A 123 5.53 24.43 -7.00
CA HIS A 123 6.77 24.48 -6.20
C HIS A 123 7.94 23.75 -6.88
N ARG A 124 7.77 23.29 -8.12
CA ARG A 124 8.81 22.66 -8.95
C ARG A 124 9.46 21.47 -8.22
N THR A 125 8.63 20.61 -7.62
CA THR A 125 9.11 19.34 -7.02
C THR A 125 9.78 18.51 -8.12
N GLY A 126 10.95 17.94 -7.83
CA GLY A 126 11.75 17.22 -8.81
C GLY A 126 11.10 15.93 -9.30
N ARG A 127 10.38 15.19 -8.42
CA ARG A 127 9.70 13.92 -8.78
C ARG A 127 8.45 13.68 -7.94
N PHE A 128 7.41 13.13 -8.58
CA PHE A 128 6.18 12.67 -7.94
C PHE A 128 5.99 11.17 -8.17
N VAL A 129 6.07 10.37 -7.11
CA VAL A 129 5.82 8.92 -7.16
C VAL A 129 4.41 8.66 -6.68
N HIS A 130 3.52 8.24 -7.58
CA HIS A 130 2.14 7.91 -7.27
C HIS A 130 2.00 6.41 -6.99
N VAL A 131 1.61 6.05 -5.77
CA VAL A 131 1.42 4.65 -5.38
C VAL A 131 -0.03 4.24 -5.60
N SER A 132 -0.24 3.29 -6.52
CA SER A 132 -1.54 2.77 -6.94
C SER A 132 -1.65 1.26 -6.69
N THR A 133 -2.60 0.60 -7.34
CA THR A 133 -3.01 -0.78 -7.11
C THR A 133 -3.31 -1.49 -8.43
N ASP A 134 -3.16 -2.82 -8.47
CA ASP A 134 -3.59 -3.68 -9.56
C ASP A 134 -5.12 -3.71 -9.74
N GLU A 135 -5.88 -3.38 -8.71
CA GLU A 135 -7.35 -3.34 -8.75
C GLU A 135 -7.91 -2.37 -9.80
N VAL A 136 -7.09 -1.43 -10.31
CA VAL A 136 -7.48 -0.51 -11.40
C VAL A 136 -7.76 -1.23 -12.72
N TYR A 137 -7.27 -2.47 -12.90
CA TYR A 137 -7.49 -3.27 -14.10
C TYR A 137 -8.78 -4.10 -14.09
N GLY A 138 -9.41 -4.29 -12.93
CA GLY A 138 -10.55 -5.17 -12.76
C GLY A 138 -10.15 -6.63 -12.54
N SER A 139 -10.76 -7.58 -13.25
CA SER A 139 -10.49 -9.02 -13.13
C SER A 139 -9.88 -9.59 -14.41
N ILE A 140 -8.98 -10.57 -14.28
CA ILE A 140 -8.38 -11.28 -15.42
C ILE A 140 -8.51 -12.80 -15.24
N ASP A 141 -9.03 -13.49 -16.24
CA ASP A 141 -9.27 -14.93 -16.14
C ASP A 141 -8.00 -15.76 -16.37
N ALA A 142 -7.10 -15.28 -17.26
CA ALA A 142 -5.86 -15.95 -17.62
C ALA A 142 -4.76 -14.95 -17.99
N GLY A 143 -3.50 -15.34 -17.86
CA GLY A 143 -2.34 -14.48 -18.09
C GLY A 143 -2.10 -13.48 -16.96
N ALA A 144 -1.43 -12.40 -17.25
CA ALA A 144 -1.13 -11.29 -16.32
C ALA A 144 -1.23 -9.95 -17.06
N TRP A 145 -1.61 -8.89 -16.34
CA TRP A 145 -1.64 -7.54 -16.93
C TRP A 145 -0.22 -6.99 -17.12
N THR A 146 0.00 -6.39 -18.26
CA THR A 146 1.12 -5.48 -18.52
C THR A 146 0.70 -4.05 -18.20
N GLU A 147 1.65 -3.12 -18.06
CA GLU A 147 1.39 -1.75 -17.61
C GLU A 147 0.54 -0.93 -18.59
N ASP A 148 0.49 -1.31 -19.86
CA ASP A 148 -0.31 -0.67 -20.93
C ASP A 148 -1.73 -1.24 -21.05
N TRP A 149 -2.11 -2.22 -20.23
CA TRP A 149 -3.46 -2.78 -20.23
C TRP A 149 -4.52 -1.73 -19.89
N PRO A 150 -5.70 -1.74 -20.54
CA PRO A 150 -6.77 -0.78 -20.25
C PRO A 150 -7.26 -0.88 -18.81
N LEU A 151 -7.54 0.27 -18.17
CA LEU A 151 -8.12 0.33 -16.84
C LEU A 151 -9.63 0.03 -16.92
N ALA A 152 -10.10 -0.94 -16.13
CA ALA A 152 -11.50 -1.39 -16.08
C ALA A 152 -11.93 -1.74 -14.64
N PRO A 153 -11.85 -0.79 -13.69
CA PRO A 153 -12.09 -1.04 -12.27
C PRO A 153 -13.53 -1.41 -11.96
N ASN A 154 -13.75 -2.36 -11.03
CA ASN A 154 -15.08 -2.87 -10.67
C ASN A 154 -15.63 -2.33 -9.33
N SER A 155 -14.85 -1.57 -8.56
CA SER A 155 -15.30 -0.97 -7.30
C SER A 155 -15.12 0.56 -7.31
N PRO A 156 -15.88 1.31 -6.47
CA PRO A 156 -15.66 2.76 -6.33
C PRO A 156 -14.24 3.11 -5.85
N TYR A 157 -13.64 2.29 -4.97
CA TYR A 157 -12.24 2.44 -4.59
C TYR A 157 -11.32 2.34 -5.81
N SER A 158 -11.38 1.23 -6.54
CA SER A 158 -10.52 0.98 -7.70
C SER A 158 -10.72 2.04 -8.79
N ALA A 159 -11.98 2.50 -9.00
CA ALA A 159 -12.30 3.59 -9.93
C ALA A 159 -11.65 4.92 -9.49
N SER A 160 -11.66 5.24 -8.18
CA SER A 160 -11.00 6.43 -7.67
C SER A 160 -9.47 6.37 -7.83
N LYS A 161 -8.87 5.19 -7.66
CA LYS A 161 -7.43 4.98 -7.90
C LYS A 161 -7.09 5.07 -9.39
N ALA A 162 -7.90 4.50 -10.28
CA ALA A 162 -7.72 4.63 -11.71
C ALA A 162 -7.81 6.12 -12.16
N ALA A 163 -8.74 6.87 -11.60
CA ALA A 163 -8.86 8.30 -11.86
C ALA A 163 -7.61 9.08 -11.41
N SER A 164 -7.05 8.76 -10.23
CA SER A 164 -5.82 9.41 -9.75
C SER A 164 -4.59 9.04 -10.58
N ASP A 165 -4.48 7.79 -11.07
CA ASP A 165 -3.44 7.37 -12.01
C ASP A 165 -3.49 8.20 -13.30
N LEU A 166 -4.69 8.34 -13.87
CA LEU A 166 -4.90 9.11 -15.10
C LEU A 166 -4.58 10.60 -14.92
N LEU A 167 -4.93 11.19 -13.78
CA LEU A 167 -4.56 12.57 -13.43
C LEU A 167 -3.04 12.70 -13.34
N ALA A 168 -2.36 11.84 -12.62
CA ALA A 168 -0.92 11.87 -12.43
C ALA A 168 -0.19 11.81 -13.79
N LEU A 169 -0.58 10.88 -14.68
CA LEU A 169 -0.03 10.76 -16.02
C LEU A 169 -0.40 11.95 -16.92
N ALA A 170 -1.58 12.55 -16.75
CA ALA A 170 -1.98 13.76 -17.48
C ALA A 170 -1.10 14.96 -17.11
N TYR A 171 -0.75 15.13 -15.81
CA TYR A 171 0.17 16.20 -15.38
C TYR A 171 1.57 16.04 -16.00
N HIS A 172 2.04 14.80 -16.16
CA HIS A 172 3.28 14.57 -16.93
C HIS A 172 3.14 15.02 -18.37
N ARG A 173 2.09 14.55 -19.08
CA ARG A 173 1.91 14.83 -20.52
C ARG A 173 1.65 16.31 -20.81
N THR A 174 0.89 16.99 -19.93
CA THR A 174 0.47 18.38 -20.14
C THR A 174 1.50 19.39 -19.66
N HIS A 175 2.13 19.11 -18.51
CA HIS A 175 2.98 20.08 -17.82
C HIS A 175 4.45 19.65 -17.72
N GLY A 176 4.80 18.43 -18.14
CA GLY A 176 6.16 17.91 -18.05
C GLY A 176 6.60 17.60 -16.60
N LEU A 177 5.65 17.49 -15.64
CA LEU A 177 5.99 17.10 -14.28
C LEU A 177 6.62 15.69 -14.30
N ASP A 178 7.73 15.49 -13.59
CA ASP A 178 8.33 14.15 -13.46
C ASP A 178 7.44 13.30 -12.55
N VAL A 179 6.49 12.60 -13.15
CA VAL A 179 5.57 11.69 -12.50
C VAL A 179 5.91 10.25 -12.86
N VAL A 180 5.89 9.36 -11.89
CA VAL A 180 5.97 7.91 -12.10
C VAL A 180 4.88 7.24 -11.26
N VAL A 181 4.21 6.25 -11.83
CA VAL A 181 3.12 5.52 -11.18
C VAL A 181 3.59 4.10 -10.84
N THR A 182 3.25 3.61 -9.66
CA THR A 182 3.42 2.20 -9.31
C THR A 182 2.07 1.54 -9.09
N ARG A 183 1.87 0.33 -9.61
CA ARG A 183 0.69 -0.50 -9.31
C ARG A 183 1.16 -1.79 -8.65
N CYS A 184 0.64 -2.07 -7.46
CA CYS A 184 1.09 -3.22 -6.69
C CYS A 184 0.00 -4.27 -6.53
N SER A 185 0.43 -5.51 -6.33
CA SER A 185 -0.42 -6.62 -5.89
C SER A 185 -0.75 -6.54 -4.40
N ASN A 186 -1.49 -7.54 -3.88
CA ASN A 186 -1.98 -7.54 -2.50
C ASN A 186 -0.85 -7.57 -1.48
N ASN A 187 -0.78 -6.54 -0.65
CA ASN A 187 0.25 -6.42 0.38
C ASN A 187 -0.14 -7.12 1.68
N TYR A 188 0.86 -7.70 2.36
CA TYR A 188 0.75 -8.24 3.71
C TYR A 188 2.03 -7.94 4.51
N GLY A 189 1.95 -8.01 5.85
CA GLY A 189 3.10 -7.83 6.73
C GLY A 189 2.77 -7.16 8.07
N PRO A 190 3.80 -6.89 8.88
CA PRO A 190 3.69 -6.15 10.13
C PRO A 190 3.06 -4.76 9.98
N TYR A 191 2.31 -4.31 10.99
CA TYR A 191 1.62 -3.00 11.03
C TYR A 191 0.46 -2.84 10.04
N GLN A 192 -0.03 -3.91 9.39
CA GLN A 192 -1.24 -3.84 8.57
C GLN A 192 -2.48 -3.75 9.46
N PHE A 193 -3.37 -2.78 9.17
CA PHE A 193 -4.57 -2.55 9.96
C PHE A 193 -5.47 -3.78 9.99
N PRO A 194 -6.03 -4.18 11.17
CA PRO A 194 -6.68 -5.48 11.39
C PRO A 194 -8.07 -5.66 10.75
N GLU A 195 -8.40 -4.88 9.71
CA GLU A 195 -9.58 -5.09 8.85
C GLU A 195 -9.26 -5.86 7.56
N LYS A 196 -7.97 -5.90 7.16
CA LYS A 196 -7.53 -6.62 5.95
C LYS A 196 -7.38 -8.11 6.24
N VAL A 197 -7.56 -8.96 5.21
CA VAL A 197 -7.70 -10.41 5.36
C VAL A 197 -6.59 -11.06 6.21
N VAL A 198 -5.32 -10.76 5.96
CA VAL A 198 -4.22 -11.38 6.71
C VAL A 198 -4.27 -10.99 8.19
N PRO A 199 -4.20 -9.71 8.58
CA PRO A 199 -4.23 -9.35 10.00
C PRO A 199 -5.59 -9.63 10.67
N LEU A 200 -6.71 -9.54 9.96
CA LEU A 200 -8.02 -9.91 10.49
C LEU A 200 -8.03 -11.38 10.92
N PHE A 201 -7.57 -12.28 10.03
CA PHE A 201 -7.53 -13.71 10.31
C PHE A 201 -6.56 -14.01 11.45
N VAL A 202 -5.34 -13.47 11.37
CA VAL A 202 -4.33 -13.68 12.41
C VAL A 202 -4.83 -13.21 13.78
N THR A 203 -5.35 -12.00 13.90
CA THR A 203 -5.80 -11.48 15.20
C THR A 203 -7.03 -12.23 15.73
N ASN A 204 -7.97 -12.63 14.87
CA ASN A 204 -9.10 -13.47 15.29
C ASN A 204 -8.64 -14.84 15.80
N LEU A 205 -7.74 -15.50 15.08
CA LEU A 205 -7.23 -16.81 15.46
C LEU A 205 -6.39 -16.75 16.74
N LEU A 206 -5.60 -15.70 16.94
CA LEU A 206 -4.84 -15.47 18.18
C LEU A 206 -5.75 -15.24 19.40
N ASP A 207 -6.96 -14.72 19.18
CA ASP A 207 -8.01 -14.58 20.22
C ASP A 207 -8.90 -15.83 20.36
N GLY A 208 -8.61 -16.93 19.64
CA GLY A 208 -9.41 -18.15 19.66
C GLY A 208 -10.75 -18.02 18.92
N GLY A 209 -10.93 -16.97 18.13
CA GLY A 209 -12.13 -16.69 17.33
C GLY A 209 -12.19 -17.44 16.01
N THR A 210 -13.12 -17.03 15.15
CA THR A 210 -13.34 -17.59 13.81
C THR A 210 -12.94 -16.59 12.72
N VAL A 211 -12.75 -17.10 11.49
CA VAL A 211 -12.38 -16.30 10.33
C VAL A 211 -13.41 -16.46 9.22
N PRO A 212 -13.85 -15.35 8.56
CA PRO A 212 -14.84 -15.41 7.49
C PRO A 212 -14.18 -15.78 6.16
N LEU A 213 -14.71 -16.79 5.46
CA LEU A 213 -14.33 -17.12 4.09
C LEU A 213 -15.45 -16.72 3.14
N TYR A 214 -15.17 -15.75 2.25
CA TYR A 214 -16.14 -15.23 1.29
C TYR A 214 -16.39 -16.22 0.15
N GLY A 215 -17.67 -16.48 -0.15
CA GLY A 215 -18.12 -17.33 -1.24
C GLY A 215 -17.52 -18.73 -1.18
N ASP A 216 -16.94 -19.19 -2.29
CA ASP A 216 -16.24 -20.49 -2.42
C ASP A 216 -14.76 -20.42 -1.99
N GLY A 217 -14.26 -19.23 -1.69
CA GLY A 217 -12.85 -18.98 -1.38
C GLY A 217 -11.91 -19.09 -2.58
N GLY A 218 -12.45 -19.16 -3.79
CA GLY A 218 -11.69 -19.38 -5.01
C GLY A 218 -11.18 -18.09 -5.69
N ASN A 219 -11.36 -16.92 -5.08
CA ASN A 219 -10.77 -15.68 -5.59
C ASN A 219 -9.25 -15.73 -5.43
N VAL A 220 -8.52 -15.43 -6.52
CA VAL A 220 -7.05 -15.52 -6.57
C VAL A 220 -6.44 -14.14 -6.41
N ARG A 221 -5.37 -14.07 -5.61
CA ARG A 221 -4.57 -12.85 -5.39
C ARG A 221 -3.09 -13.18 -5.48
N ASP A 222 -2.32 -12.27 -6.06
CA ASP A 222 -0.86 -12.24 -5.94
C ASP A 222 -0.48 -11.56 -4.62
N TRP A 223 0.41 -12.19 -3.83
CA TRP A 223 0.76 -11.75 -2.49
C TRP A 223 2.18 -11.20 -2.43
N LEU A 224 2.28 -9.95 -1.96
CA LEU A 224 3.51 -9.18 -1.89
C LEU A 224 3.81 -8.76 -0.45
N HIS A 225 4.99 -9.11 0.07
CA HIS A 225 5.39 -8.60 1.37
C HIS A 225 5.63 -7.09 1.31
N VAL A 226 5.13 -6.35 2.31
CA VAL A 226 5.17 -4.87 2.35
C VAL A 226 6.58 -4.31 2.20
N HIS A 227 7.59 -5.01 2.72
CA HIS A 227 8.99 -4.61 2.59
C HIS A 227 9.47 -4.66 1.13
N ASP A 228 9.15 -5.73 0.40
CA ASP A 228 9.49 -5.85 -1.02
C ASP A 228 8.76 -4.81 -1.87
N HIS A 229 7.49 -4.51 -1.55
CA HIS A 229 6.78 -3.39 -2.17
C HIS A 229 7.52 -2.07 -1.98
N CYS A 230 7.92 -1.74 -0.74
CA CYS A 230 8.66 -0.51 -0.46
C CYS A 230 10.03 -0.46 -1.17
N ARG A 231 10.72 -1.61 -1.32
CA ARG A 231 11.94 -1.71 -2.13
C ARG A 231 11.67 -1.41 -3.61
N GLY A 232 10.59 -1.95 -4.16
CA GLY A 232 10.16 -1.66 -5.52
C GLY A 232 9.88 -0.17 -5.72
N ILE A 233 9.13 0.47 -4.80
CA ILE A 233 8.87 1.90 -4.83
C ILE A 233 10.18 2.71 -4.78
N ALA A 234 11.14 2.32 -3.93
CA ALA A 234 12.42 3.01 -3.83
C ALA A 234 13.23 2.91 -5.14
N LEU A 235 13.22 1.76 -5.80
CA LEU A 235 13.84 1.59 -7.13
C LEU A 235 13.18 2.48 -8.19
N VAL A 236 11.85 2.52 -8.20
CA VAL A 236 11.07 3.38 -9.13
C VAL A 236 11.33 4.86 -8.81
N GLN A 237 11.38 5.24 -7.54
CA GLN A 237 11.74 6.61 -7.14
C GLN A 237 13.14 7.00 -7.65
N GLU A 238 14.12 6.09 -7.55
CA GLU A 238 15.50 6.37 -7.93
C GLU A 238 15.72 6.36 -9.45
N LYS A 239 15.13 5.40 -10.16
CA LYS A 239 15.49 5.04 -11.54
C LYS A 239 14.32 4.99 -12.51
N GLY A 240 13.07 5.02 -12.04
CA GLY A 240 11.89 4.96 -12.92
C GLY A 240 11.88 6.10 -13.92
N ARG A 241 11.43 5.84 -15.15
CA ARG A 241 11.31 6.86 -16.20
C ARG A 241 10.06 7.69 -15.96
N ALA A 242 10.18 9.00 -16.11
CA ALA A 242 9.05 9.93 -16.04
C ALA A 242 7.95 9.57 -17.06
N GLY A 243 6.69 9.63 -16.62
CA GLY A 243 5.52 9.29 -17.43
C GLY A 243 5.20 7.81 -17.50
N GLU A 244 6.01 6.94 -16.88
CA GLU A 244 5.85 5.50 -16.94
C GLU A 244 5.09 4.96 -15.74
N VAL A 245 4.49 3.77 -15.96
CA VAL A 245 3.89 2.92 -14.94
C VAL A 245 4.81 1.72 -14.71
N TYR A 246 4.94 1.28 -13.46
CA TYR A 246 5.68 0.08 -13.09
C TYR A 246 4.84 -0.81 -12.20
N HIS A 247 4.75 -2.09 -12.54
CA HIS A 247 4.14 -3.10 -11.68
C HIS A 247 5.11 -3.56 -10.59
N ILE A 248 4.57 -3.73 -9.37
CA ILE A 248 5.32 -4.29 -8.24
C ILE A 248 4.51 -5.46 -7.70
N GLY A 249 4.82 -6.67 -8.14
CA GLY A 249 4.15 -7.91 -7.75
C GLY A 249 5.01 -8.81 -6.89
N GLY A 250 4.36 -9.75 -6.21
CA GLY A 250 5.02 -10.76 -5.37
C GLY A 250 5.36 -12.05 -6.13
N GLY A 251 4.69 -12.29 -7.26
CA GLY A 251 4.88 -13.49 -8.07
C GLY A 251 4.31 -14.77 -7.45
N THR A 252 3.47 -14.65 -6.41
CA THR A 252 2.87 -15.80 -5.72
C THR A 252 1.35 -15.67 -5.66
N GLU A 253 0.68 -16.34 -6.59
CA GLU A 253 -0.78 -16.40 -6.65
C GLU A 253 -1.33 -17.49 -5.72
N LEU A 254 -2.30 -17.12 -4.88
CA LEU A 254 -3.08 -18.06 -4.06
C LEU A 254 -4.55 -17.73 -4.14
N THR A 255 -5.38 -18.78 -4.07
CA THR A 255 -6.79 -18.62 -3.74
C THR A 255 -6.94 -18.14 -2.28
N ASN A 256 -8.04 -17.46 -1.97
CA ASN A 256 -8.37 -17.10 -0.58
C ASN A 256 -8.43 -18.34 0.33
N ARG A 257 -8.85 -19.49 -0.21
CA ARG A 257 -8.90 -20.76 0.52
C ARG A 257 -7.50 -21.28 0.86
N GLU A 258 -6.55 -21.23 -0.10
CA GLU A 258 -5.15 -21.62 0.15
C GLU A 258 -4.48 -20.71 1.15
N LEU A 259 -4.65 -19.37 1.02
CA LEU A 259 -4.16 -18.41 2.01
C LEU A 259 -4.74 -18.70 3.40
N THR A 260 -6.06 -18.97 3.49
CA THR A 260 -6.72 -19.33 4.76
C THR A 260 -6.04 -20.54 5.39
N GLY A 261 -5.80 -21.61 4.61
CA GLY A 261 -5.11 -22.81 5.09
C GLY A 261 -3.70 -22.51 5.64
N LYS A 262 -2.93 -21.65 4.96
CA LYS A 262 -1.59 -21.23 5.43
C LYS A 262 -1.68 -20.43 6.73
N LEU A 263 -2.63 -19.51 6.85
CA LEU A 263 -2.83 -18.72 8.09
C LEU A 263 -3.31 -19.59 9.26
N LEU A 264 -4.21 -20.54 9.03
CA LEU A 264 -4.62 -21.52 10.04
C LEU A 264 -3.42 -22.31 10.56
N ALA A 265 -2.60 -22.85 9.65
CA ALA A 265 -1.41 -23.61 10.02
C ALA A 265 -0.41 -22.75 10.80
N ALA A 266 -0.13 -21.54 10.37
CA ALA A 266 0.78 -20.60 11.02
C ALA A 266 0.29 -20.17 12.43
N CYS A 267 -1.03 -20.12 12.64
CA CYS A 267 -1.64 -19.81 13.93
C CYS A 267 -1.86 -21.06 14.83
N GLY A 268 -1.65 -22.26 14.32
CA GLY A 268 -1.94 -23.53 15.05
C GLY A 268 -3.42 -23.82 15.18
N ALA A 269 -4.24 -23.40 14.20
CA ALA A 269 -5.70 -23.57 14.17
C ALA A 269 -6.15 -24.52 13.05
N GLY A 270 -7.37 -25.04 13.16
CA GLY A 270 -7.98 -25.93 12.17
C GLY A 270 -9.08 -25.25 11.36
N TRP A 271 -9.58 -25.99 10.35
CA TRP A 271 -10.69 -25.55 9.49
C TRP A 271 -12.03 -25.40 10.21
N ASP A 272 -12.17 -25.93 11.42
CA ASP A 272 -13.31 -25.72 12.34
C ASP A 272 -13.46 -24.24 12.75
N ARG A 273 -12.42 -23.44 12.56
CA ARG A 273 -12.43 -21.99 12.80
C ARG A 273 -12.90 -21.17 11.60
N VAL A 274 -13.14 -21.78 10.44
CA VAL A 274 -13.57 -21.08 9.23
C VAL A 274 -15.09 -21.03 9.14
N VAL A 275 -15.65 -19.84 9.00
CA VAL A 275 -17.09 -19.59 8.80
C VAL A 275 -17.33 -19.14 7.36
N PRO A 276 -18.05 -19.88 6.54
CA PRO A 276 -18.46 -19.42 5.21
C PRO A 276 -19.40 -18.21 5.33
N VAL A 277 -19.14 -17.17 4.54
CA VAL A 277 -19.98 -15.97 4.46
C VAL A 277 -20.36 -15.66 3.02
N THR A 278 -21.44 -14.91 2.83
CA THR A 278 -21.88 -14.46 1.51
C THR A 278 -20.79 -13.62 0.86
N ASP A 279 -20.57 -13.85 -0.44
CA ASP A 279 -19.56 -13.08 -1.19
C ASP A 279 -19.98 -11.62 -1.36
N ARG A 280 -18.99 -10.72 -1.45
CA ARG A 280 -19.23 -9.29 -1.62
C ARG A 280 -19.58 -8.95 -3.07
N LYS A 281 -20.30 -7.84 -3.27
CA LYS A 281 -20.59 -7.31 -4.61
C LYS A 281 -19.32 -6.83 -5.29
N GLY A 282 -19.20 -7.08 -6.60
CA GLY A 282 -18.04 -6.64 -7.38
C GLY A 282 -16.71 -7.29 -6.94
N HIS A 283 -16.76 -8.51 -6.43
CA HIS A 283 -15.57 -9.21 -5.98
C HIS A 283 -14.82 -9.80 -7.18
N ASP A 284 -13.77 -9.18 -7.60
CA ASP A 284 -12.91 -9.63 -8.70
C ASP A 284 -12.39 -11.04 -8.46
N ARG A 285 -12.47 -11.86 -9.51
CA ARG A 285 -12.12 -13.29 -9.41
C ARG A 285 -10.61 -13.50 -9.29
N ARG A 286 -9.81 -12.79 -10.09
CA ARG A 286 -8.35 -12.97 -10.10
C ARG A 286 -7.63 -11.67 -10.44
N TYR A 287 -6.52 -11.43 -9.76
CA TYR A 287 -5.52 -10.42 -10.06
C TYR A 287 -4.18 -11.07 -10.34
N ALA A 288 -3.50 -10.63 -11.40
CA ALA A 288 -2.13 -11.05 -11.71
C ALA A 288 -1.40 -9.95 -12.48
N LEU A 289 -0.23 -9.55 -11.99
CA LEU A 289 0.64 -8.56 -12.62
C LEU A 289 1.82 -9.21 -13.32
N ASP A 290 2.10 -8.78 -14.55
CA ASP A 290 3.40 -9.01 -15.18
C ASP A 290 4.39 -7.97 -14.63
N ILE A 291 5.48 -8.43 -14.03
CA ILE A 291 6.52 -7.57 -13.45
C ILE A 291 7.80 -7.52 -14.31
N THR A 292 7.77 -8.06 -15.52
CA THR A 292 8.94 -8.15 -16.42
C THR A 292 9.58 -6.79 -16.66
N LYS A 293 8.79 -5.72 -16.74
CA LYS A 293 9.31 -4.37 -16.97
C LYS A 293 10.17 -3.89 -15.80
N ILE A 294 9.70 -3.96 -14.58
CA ILE A 294 10.46 -3.51 -13.41
C ILE A 294 11.67 -4.41 -13.14
N GLU A 295 11.58 -5.71 -13.43
CA GLU A 295 12.70 -6.64 -13.34
C GLU A 295 13.81 -6.28 -14.32
N THR A 296 13.47 -6.09 -15.60
CA THR A 296 14.44 -5.85 -16.67
C THR A 296 15.03 -4.44 -16.62
N GLU A 297 14.20 -3.42 -16.34
CA GLU A 297 14.65 -2.04 -16.35
C GLU A 297 15.31 -1.61 -15.04
N LEU A 298 14.81 -2.07 -13.90
CA LEU A 298 15.22 -1.57 -12.59
C LEU A 298 15.91 -2.62 -11.71
N GLY A 299 15.90 -3.90 -12.10
CA GLY A 299 16.49 -5.00 -11.34
C GLY A 299 15.72 -5.34 -10.07
N TYR A 300 14.40 -5.11 -10.07
CA TYR A 300 13.53 -5.53 -8.98
C TYR A 300 13.35 -7.06 -9.00
N ALA A 301 13.34 -7.65 -7.83
CA ALA A 301 12.83 -9.01 -7.61
C ALA A 301 12.29 -9.09 -6.18
N PRO A 302 11.12 -9.71 -5.95
CA PRO A 302 10.67 -10.01 -4.59
C PRO A 302 11.68 -10.92 -3.90
N SER A 303 11.97 -10.66 -2.64
CA SER A 303 13.04 -11.34 -1.89
C SER A 303 12.53 -12.12 -0.68
N ILE A 304 11.29 -11.90 -0.29
CA ILE A 304 10.69 -12.53 0.88
C ILE A 304 9.72 -13.61 0.38
N ASP A 305 10.09 -14.86 0.65
CA ASP A 305 9.23 -16.02 0.42
C ASP A 305 7.92 -15.87 1.20
N LEU A 306 6.78 -16.26 0.59
CA LEU A 306 5.46 -16.06 1.18
C LEU A 306 5.30 -16.80 2.52
N ASP A 307 5.72 -18.06 2.62
CA ASP A 307 5.54 -18.86 3.85
C ASP A 307 6.40 -18.32 4.98
N HIS A 308 7.61 -17.88 4.67
CA HIS A 308 8.48 -17.18 5.61
C HIS A 308 7.85 -15.85 6.06
N GLY A 309 7.41 -15.03 5.12
CA GLY A 309 6.81 -13.72 5.41
C GLY A 309 5.50 -13.82 6.20
N LEU A 310 4.65 -14.81 5.92
CA LEU A 310 3.44 -15.08 6.72
C LEU A 310 3.79 -15.51 8.15
N THR A 311 4.79 -16.38 8.31
CA THR A 311 5.26 -16.82 9.63
C THR A 311 5.79 -15.65 10.46
N GLU A 312 6.60 -14.79 9.87
CA GLU A 312 7.08 -13.55 10.52
C GLU A 312 5.94 -12.59 10.84
N THR A 313 4.96 -12.45 9.96
CA THR A 313 3.78 -11.62 10.18
C THR A 313 2.97 -12.13 11.37
N VAL A 314 2.66 -13.44 11.43
CA VAL A 314 1.94 -14.04 12.56
C VAL A 314 2.71 -13.87 13.88
N ARG A 315 4.03 -14.09 13.87
CA ARG A 315 4.89 -13.86 15.04
C ARG A 315 4.79 -12.40 15.50
N TRP A 316 4.86 -11.45 14.57
CA TRP A 316 4.78 -10.03 14.91
C TRP A 316 3.44 -9.69 15.58
N TYR A 317 2.28 -10.15 15.06
CA TYR A 317 0.98 -9.89 15.68
C TYR A 317 0.89 -10.55 17.07
N ARG A 318 1.47 -11.72 17.27
CA ARG A 318 1.52 -12.39 18.56
C ARG A 318 2.30 -11.59 19.61
N GLU A 319 3.42 -10.99 19.19
CA GLU A 319 4.31 -10.21 20.07
C GLU A 319 3.84 -8.77 20.28
N ASN A 320 2.99 -8.24 19.41
CA ASN A 320 2.57 -6.83 19.42
C ASN A 320 1.06 -6.65 19.68
N ARG A 321 0.49 -7.43 20.62
CA ARG A 321 -0.93 -7.33 20.98
C ARG A 321 -1.33 -5.92 21.40
N ALA A 322 -0.53 -5.23 22.18
CA ALA A 322 -0.76 -3.86 22.64
C ALA A 322 -0.91 -2.84 21.47
N TRP A 323 -0.38 -3.15 20.26
CA TRP A 323 -0.54 -2.32 19.08
C TRP A 323 -1.90 -2.55 18.40
N TRP A 324 -2.35 -3.79 18.23
CA TRP A 324 -3.54 -4.08 17.43
C TRP A 324 -4.84 -4.27 18.24
N GLU A 325 -4.80 -4.69 19.51
CA GLU A 325 -6.00 -4.86 20.34
C GLU A 325 -6.84 -3.58 20.47
N PRO A 326 -6.25 -2.39 20.71
CA PRO A 326 -7.02 -1.15 20.73
C PRO A 326 -7.64 -0.79 19.36
N LEU A 327 -6.94 -1.08 18.27
CA LEU A 327 -7.43 -0.83 16.91
C LEU A 327 -8.63 -1.71 16.57
N LYS A 328 -8.58 -2.98 16.98
CA LYS A 328 -9.67 -3.93 16.78
C LYS A 328 -10.89 -3.57 17.62
N ALA A 329 -10.69 -3.18 18.88
CA ALA A 329 -11.78 -2.77 19.78
C ALA A 329 -12.50 -1.50 19.34
N ALA A 330 -11.83 -0.58 18.67
CA ALA A 330 -12.43 0.67 18.18
C ALA A 330 -13.30 0.48 16.91
N HIS A 331 -13.22 -0.68 16.25
CA HIS A 331 -13.84 -0.92 14.94
C HIS A 331 -14.65 -2.23 14.89
N GLY A 332 -14.74 -2.96 16.00
CA GLY A 332 -15.51 -4.21 16.19
C GLY A 332 -16.98 -4.00 16.55
#